data_46eb194b5c315b43bad5d682ba19bf45
#
_entry.id   46eb194b5c315b43bad5d682ba19bf45
#
_cell.length_a   1.000
_cell.length_b   1.000
_cell.length_c   1.000
_cell.angle_alpha   90.00
_cell.angle_beta   90.00
_cell.angle_gamma   90.00
#
_symmetry.space_group_name_H-M   'P 1'
#
loop_
_entity.id
_entity.type
_entity.pdbx_description
1 polymer ?
#
loop_
_entity_poly.entity_id
_entity_poly.type
_entity_poly.pdbx_seq_one_letter_code
_entity_poly.pdbx_strand_id
1 'polypeptide(L)'
;MRTPGRHPRATERDLARLADGTLDPARREAVERSVAGSGELQSRLRDQRRAVDAVRAHAGVGAPPALRLRRPVLAVPGRHRPRLLGVGVAGALGALVWALAAIGGGQAGLTVADAATLAARPAIAKVPEPPDDHATLPHLRAAGLPFPYWEDRFGWKATGVRNDDVDGRALTTVFYRNQGRRIAYTIVPGTRLPGAPGAETIRRSGIVVHASTDNRRLIVTWLRRGHTCVLSGTGVRLDTLLELAVWRSHGAVPY
;
A
#
# COMPACT_ATOMS: atom_id res chain seq x y z
N MET A 1 5.71 20.65 -47.75
CA MET A 1 5.90 19.35 -47.10
C MET A 1 5.68 19.56 -45.59
N ARG A 2 4.55 19.09 -45.02
CA ARG A 2 4.28 19.15 -43.59
C ARG A 2 4.80 17.88 -42.94
N THR A 3 5.73 18.01 -42.01
CA THR A 3 6.25 16.91 -41.19
C THR A 3 5.12 16.27 -40.42
N PRO A 4 4.91 14.93 -40.46
CA PRO A 4 3.87 14.30 -39.67
C PRO A 4 4.23 14.41 -38.18
N GLY A 5 3.37 15.13 -37.43
CA GLY A 5 3.53 15.32 -36.01
C GLY A 5 3.59 13.96 -35.31
N ARG A 6 4.64 13.71 -34.53
CA ARG A 6 4.75 12.57 -33.61
C ARG A 6 3.60 12.67 -32.60
N HIS A 7 2.54 11.89 -32.82
CA HIS A 7 1.50 11.75 -31.82
C HIS A 7 2.14 11.14 -30.55
N PRO A 8 1.90 11.73 -29.37
CA PRO A 8 2.43 11.20 -28.13
C PRO A 8 1.87 9.79 -27.92
N ARG A 9 2.77 8.81 -27.73
CA ARG A 9 2.44 7.40 -27.49
C ARG A 9 1.53 7.28 -26.26
N ALA A 10 0.56 6.35 -26.31
CA ALA A 10 -0.28 6.01 -25.17
C ALA A 10 0.60 5.47 -24.03
N THR A 11 0.39 6.00 -22.81
CA THR A 11 1.09 5.57 -21.60
C THR A 11 0.25 4.53 -20.86
N GLU A 12 0.86 3.76 -19.93
CA GLU A 12 0.13 2.84 -19.04
C GLU A 12 -0.98 3.56 -18.26
N ARG A 13 -0.74 4.80 -17.82
CA ARG A 13 -1.74 5.63 -17.15
C ARG A 13 -2.91 5.98 -18.05
N ASP A 14 -2.68 6.22 -19.33
CA ASP A 14 -3.74 6.47 -20.31
C ASP A 14 -4.58 5.19 -20.52
N LEU A 15 -3.96 4.02 -20.58
CA LEU A 15 -4.66 2.74 -20.71
C LEU A 15 -5.52 2.42 -19.48
N ALA A 16 -5.00 2.65 -18.26
CA ALA A 16 -5.76 2.46 -17.03
C ALA A 16 -6.98 3.38 -16.98
N ARG A 17 -6.80 4.69 -17.28
CA ARG A 17 -7.90 5.66 -17.33
C ARG A 17 -8.90 5.39 -18.46
N LEU A 18 -8.45 4.80 -19.58
CA LEU A 18 -9.35 4.37 -20.65
C LEU A 18 -10.16 3.14 -20.21
N ALA A 19 -9.56 2.23 -19.46
CA ALA A 19 -10.21 1.02 -18.95
C ALA A 19 -11.28 1.33 -17.91
N ASP A 20 -11.05 2.28 -17.00
CA ASP A 20 -11.98 2.68 -15.95
C ASP A 20 -12.99 3.75 -16.38
N GLY A 21 -12.82 4.34 -17.57
CA GLY A 21 -13.70 5.35 -18.16
C GLY A 21 -13.40 6.79 -17.71
N THR A 22 -12.29 7.04 -16.99
CA THR A 22 -11.94 8.36 -16.45
C THR A 22 -10.97 9.16 -17.33
N LEU A 23 -10.64 8.66 -18.54
CA LEU A 23 -9.77 9.35 -19.48
C LEU A 23 -10.45 10.59 -20.05
N ASP A 24 -9.72 11.70 -20.06
CA ASP A 24 -10.16 12.97 -20.64
C ASP A 24 -10.63 12.79 -22.10
N PRO A 25 -11.80 13.37 -22.51
CA PRO A 25 -12.34 13.20 -23.85
C PRO A 25 -11.38 13.65 -24.96
N ALA A 26 -10.64 14.75 -24.76
CA ALA A 26 -9.70 15.26 -25.76
C ALA A 26 -8.50 14.30 -25.96
N ARG A 27 -8.11 13.56 -24.91
CA ARG A 27 -7.03 12.58 -24.96
C ARG A 27 -7.49 11.20 -25.46
N ARG A 28 -8.74 10.85 -25.22
CA ARG A 28 -9.33 9.53 -25.50
C ARG A 28 -9.14 9.10 -26.95
N GLU A 29 -9.52 9.95 -27.91
CA GLU A 29 -9.42 9.63 -29.34
C GLU A 29 -7.98 9.32 -29.78
N ALA A 30 -6.99 10.07 -29.23
CA ALA A 30 -5.58 9.83 -29.55
C ALA A 30 -5.07 8.49 -28.97
N VAL A 31 -5.52 8.14 -27.77
CA VAL A 31 -5.16 6.89 -27.10
C VAL A 31 -5.84 5.71 -27.80
N GLU A 32 -7.11 5.80 -28.15
CA GLU A 32 -7.85 4.76 -28.88
C GLU A 32 -7.23 4.48 -30.26
N ARG A 33 -6.81 5.51 -30.99
CA ARG A 33 -6.09 5.33 -32.25
C ARG A 33 -4.74 4.63 -32.04
N SER A 34 -4.02 4.97 -30.97
CA SER A 34 -2.75 4.30 -30.64
C SER A 34 -2.95 2.83 -30.27
N VAL A 35 -4.03 2.52 -29.54
CA VAL A 35 -4.40 1.15 -29.17
C VAL A 35 -4.82 0.36 -30.41
N ALA A 36 -5.61 0.94 -31.32
CA ALA A 36 -6.05 0.29 -32.55
C ALA A 36 -4.86 -0.12 -33.45
N GLY A 37 -3.78 0.66 -33.42
CA GLY A 37 -2.56 0.40 -34.19
C GLY A 37 -1.56 -0.57 -33.55
N SER A 38 -1.83 -1.12 -32.35
CA SER A 38 -0.87 -1.95 -31.62
C SER A 38 -1.52 -3.11 -30.90
N GLY A 39 -1.24 -4.34 -31.33
CA GLY A 39 -1.72 -5.56 -30.68
C GLY A 39 -1.27 -5.69 -29.21
N GLU A 40 -0.08 -5.19 -28.89
CA GLU A 40 0.43 -5.15 -27.50
C GLU A 40 -0.42 -4.24 -26.61
N LEU A 41 -0.72 -3.01 -27.06
CA LEU A 41 -1.57 -2.08 -26.30
C LEU A 41 -3.01 -2.60 -26.18
N GLN A 42 -3.52 -3.31 -27.19
CA GLN A 42 -4.83 -3.98 -27.11
C GLN A 42 -4.84 -5.08 -26.05
N SER A 43 -3.78 -5.89 -25.96
CA SER A 43 -3.67 -6.91 -24.90
C SER A 43 -3.63 -6.28 -23.52
N ARG A 44 -2.79 -5.27 -23.32
CA ARG A 44 -2.70 -4.54 -22.03
C ARG A 44 -4.02 -3.88 -21.64
N LEU A 45 -4.74 -3.26 -22.58
CA LEU A 45 -6.05 -2.68 -22.31
C LEU A 45 -7.08 -3.74 -21.90
N ARG A 46 -7.06 -4.93 -22.52
CA ARG A 46 -7.93 -6.06 -22.14
C ARG A 46 -7.63 -6.54 -20.71
N ASP A 47 -6.37 -6.58 -20.33
CA ASP A 47 -5.97 -6.99 -18.97
C ASP A 47 -6.40 -5.94 -17.93
N GLN A 48 -6.24 -4.66 -18.23
CA GLN A 48 -6.74 -3.56 -17.38
C GLN A 48 -8.28 -3.60 -17.22
N ARG A 49 -9.03 -3.82 -18.29
CA ARG A 49 -10.50 -3.96 -18.22
C ARG A 49 -10.91 -5.14 -17.37
N ARG A 50 -10.27 -6.31 -17.52
CA ARG A 50 -10.54 -7.48 -16.66
C ARG A 50 -10.30 -7.17 -15.16
N ALA A 51 -9.24 -6.43 -14.84
CA ALA A 51 -8.96 -6.01 -13.47
C ALA A 51 -10.05 -5.07 -12.93
N VAL A 52 -10.49 -4.07 -13.72
CA VAL A 52 -11.57 -3.16 -13.34
C VAL A 52 -12.90 -3.90 -13.16
N ASP A 53 -13.24 -4.83 -14.05
CA ASP A 53 -14.47 -5.62 -13.97
C ASP A 53 -14.45 -6.57 -12.75
N ALA A 54 -13.30 -7.17 -12.42
CA ALA A 54 -13.13 -7.96 -11.20
C ALA A 54 -13.36 -7.12 -9.94
N VAL A 55 -12.84 -5.90 -9.88
CA VAL A 55 -13.08 -4.97 -8.77
C VAL A 55 -14.56 -4.58 -8.67
N ARG A 56 -15.21 -4.27 -9.80
CA ARG A 56 -16.65 -3.92 -9.83
C ARG A 56 -17.53 -5.09 -9.39
N ALA A 57 -17.22 -6.30 -9.83
CA ALA A 57 -17.95 -7.50 -9.43
C ALA A 57 -17.87 -7.75 -7.92
N HIS A 58 -16.72 -7.44 -7.29
CA HIS A 58 -16.54 -7.55 -5.83
C HIS A 58 -17.15 -6.37 -5.06
N ALA A 59 -17.21 -5.18 -5.65
CA ALA A 59 -17.85 -4.01 -5.04
C ALA A 59 -19.39 -4.15 -5.00
N GLY A 60 -19.98 -4.99 -5.85
CA GLY A 60 -21.41 -5.31 -5.85
C GLY A 60 -21.85 -6.30 -4.76
N VAL A 61 -20.93 -6.98 -4.08
CA VAL A 61 -21.23 -7.93 -3.01
C VAL A 61 -21.13 -7.23 -1.65
N GLY A 62 -22.24 -6.61 -1.21
CA GLY A 62 -22.52 -6.34 0.20
C GLY A 62 -21.78 -5.17 0.82
N ALA A 63 -22.14 -3.93 0.45
CA ALA A 63 -22.05 -2.83 1.41
C ALA A 63 -23.13 -3.08 2.48
N PRO A 64 -22.77 -3.15 3.80
CA PRO A 64 -23.77 -3.29 4.84
C PRO A 64 -24.72 -2.08 4.80
N PRO A 65 -26.07 -2.27 5.00
CA PRO A 65 -27.07 -1.21 4.81
C PRO A 65 -27.12 -0.15 5.93
N ALA A 66 -26.04 0.13 6.63
CA ALA A 66 -26.04 0.93 7.83
C ALA A 66 -25.01 2.05 7.88
N LEU A 67 -24.82 2.81 6.80
CA LEU A 67 -24.18 4.13 6.89
C LEU A 67 -24.98 5.17 6.08
N ARG A 68 -26.26 5.31 6.41
CA ARG A 68 -26.96 6.56 6.13
C ARG A 68 -26.44 7.58 7.17
N LEU A 69 -25.43 8.32 6.79
CA LEU A 69 -25.07 9.55 7.48
C LEU A 69 -26.30 10.44 7.51
N ARG A 70 -27.01 10.47 8.64
CA ARG A 70 -28.00 11.52 8.93
C ARG A 70 -27.24 12.84 8.91
N ARG A 71 -27.41 13.61 7.85
CA ARG A 71 -27.04 15.03 7.85
C ARG A 71 -27.78 15.67 9.02
N PRO A 72 -27.10 16.30 9.98
CA PRO A 72 -27.78 17.14 10.94
C PRO A 72 -28.35 18.32 10.16
N VAL A 73 -29.69 18.42 10.12
CA VAL A 73 -30.39 19.61 9.70
C VAL A 73 -30.12 20.64 10.79
N LEU A 74 -29.19 21.55 10.54
CA LEU A 74 -29.04 22.75 11.36
C LEU A 74 -30.26 23.62 11.11
N ALA A 75 -31.21 23.54 12.06
CA ALA A 75 -32.30 24.48 12.16
C ALA A 75 -31.70 25.87 12.47
N VAL A 76 -31.96 26.80 11.57
CA VAL A 76 -31.65 28.22 11.76
C VAL A 76 -32.80 28.84 12.58
N PRO A 77 -32.59 29.27 13.82
CA PRO A 77 -33.54 30.15 14.49
C PRO A 77 -33.25 31.60 14.10
N GLY A 78 -34.34 32.34 13.93
CA GLY A 78 -34.40 33.68 13.35
C GLY A 78 -33.72 34.79 14.14
N ARG A 79 -33.54 35.82 13.39
CA ARG A 79 -33.36 37.24 13.64
C ARG A 79 -33.44 37.73 15.09
N HIS A 80 -32.30 38.25 15.58
CA HIS A 80 -32.27 39.50 16.35
C HIS A 80 -30.92 40.20 16.09
N ARG A 81 -30.96 41.42 15.48
CA ARG A 81 -29.86 42.40 15.54
C ARG A 81 -29.90 43.08 16.92
N PRO A 82 -28.73 43.36 17.55
CA PRO A 82 -28.19 44.71 17.48
C PRO A 82 -26.65 44.80 17.36
N ARG A 83 -26.27 45.83 16.66
CA ARG A 83 -25.15 46.79 16.74
C ARG A 83 -23.85 46.45 17.47
N LEU A 84 -22.76 46.62 16.66
CA LEU A 84 -21.50 47.36 16.90
C LEU A 84 -20.52 46.81 17.95
N LEU A 85 -19.36 46.44 17.49
CA LEU A 85 -18.03 47.04 17.58
C LEU A 85 -16.94 45.99 17.33
N GLY A 86 -16.16 46.27 16.45
CA GLY A 86 -14.82 46.14 15.98
C GLY A 86 -13.87 45.12 16.68
N VAL A 87 -12.83 44.82 15.89
CA VAL A 87 -11.55 44.20 16.22
C VAL A 87 -11.46 42.71 16.05
N GLY A 88 -10.60 42.29 15.08
CA GLY A 88 -9.96 40.99 15.10
C GLY A 88 -10.05 40.14 13.83
N VAL A 89 -9.82 40.71 12.62
CA VAL A 89 -9.53 39.94 11.42
C VAL A 89 -8.03 39.58 11.39
N ALA A 90 -7.60 38.63 12.22
CA ALA A 90 -6.20 38.15 12.18
C ALA A 90 -6.04 36.66 12.47
N GLY A 91 -7.12 35.90 12.68
CA GLY A 91 -7.03 34.49 13.07
C GLY A 91 -7.45 33.47 12.01
N ALA A 92 -8.09 33.89 10.92
CA ALA A 92 -8.71 32.94 9.97
C ALA A 92 -7.80 32.53 8.79
N LEU A 93 -6.69 33.22 8.54
CA LEU A 93 -5.80 32.89 7.43
C LEU A 93 -4.75 31.81 7.77
N GLY A 94 -4.46 31.59 9.04
CA GLY A 94 -3.50 30.56 9.47
C GLY A 94 -4.00 29.12 9.29
N ALA A 95 -5.29 28.89 9.52
CA ALA A 95 -5.88 27.56 9.39
C ALA A 95 -6.08 27.11 7.93
N LEU A 96 -6.28 28.07 7.02
CA LEU A 96 -6.47 27.75 5.59
C LEU A 96 -5.13 27.39 4.92
N VAL A 97 -4.02 27.99 5.37
CA VAL A 97 -2.68 27.68 4.83
C VAL A 97 -2.22 26.28 5.26
N TRP A 98 -2.59 25.83 6.46
CA TRP A 98 -2.30 24.45 6.91
C TRP A 98 -3.16 23.41 6.19
N ALA A 99 -4.42 23.72 5.86
CA ALA A 99 -5.28 22.82 5.09
C ALA A 99 -4.83 22.71 3.62
N LEU A 100 -4.30 23.77 3.03
CA LEU A 100 -3.74 23.77 1.68
C LEU A 100 -2.35 23.11 1.61
N ALA A 101 -1.55 23.19 2.68
CA ALA A 101 -0.30 22.43 2.78
C ALA A 101 -0.54 20.91 2.90
N ALA A 102 -1.67 20.49 3.47
CA ALA A 102 -2.10 19.08 3.49
C ALA A 102 -2.65 18.60 2.14
N ILE A 103 -3.09 19.51 1.26
CA ILE A 103 -3.59 19.20 -0.10
C ILE A 103 -2.46 19.38 -1.15
N GLY A 104 -1.45 20.17 -0.84
CA GLY A 104 -0.23 20.37 -1.64
C GLY A 104 0.86 19.35 -1.32
N GLY A 105 0.51 18.12 -0.96
CA GLY A 105 1.44 17.02 -0.80
C GLY A 105 2.12 16.76 -2.14
N GLY A 106 3.34 17.30 -2.30
CA GLY A 106 4.30 16.72 -3.22
C GLY A 106 4.24 15.21 -3.00
N GLN A 107 4.28 14.41 -4.05
CA GLN A 107 4.16 12.94 -4.01
C GLN A 107 5.15 12.41 -2.96
N ALA A 108 4.70 12.33 -1.73
CA ALA A 108 5.42 11.63 -0.68
C ALA A 108 5.40 10.18 -1.13
N GLY A 109 6.51 9.73 -1.72
CA GLY A 109 6.66 8.37 -2.19
C GLY A 109 6.31 7.38 -1.08
N LEU A 110 6.01 6.16 -1.44
CA LEU A 110 5.65 5.07 -0.53
C LEU A 110 6.49 5.09 0.76
N THR A 111 5.82 5.12 1.90
CA THR A 111 6.44 5.12 3.24
C THR A 111 6.29 3.75 3.91
N VAL A 112 7.01 3.55 5.03
CA VAL A 112 6.84 2.37 5.89
C VAL A 112 5.41 2.26 6.44
N ALA A 113 4.78 3.39 6.79
CA ALA A 113 3.40 3.42 7.30
C ALA A 113 2.39 2.97 6.23
N ASP A 114 2.59 3.39 4.98
CA ASP A 114 1.75 2.95 3.86
C ASP A 114 1.87 1.44 3.63
N ALA A 115 3.10 0.91 3.62
CA ALA A 115 3.34 -0.53 3.48
C ALA A 115 2.69 -1.34 4.64
N ALA A 116 2.76 -0.84 5.88
CA ALA A 116 2.11 -1.48 7.04
C ALA A 116 0.57 -1.39 6.98
N THR A 117 0.02 -0.31 6.41
CA THR A 117 -1.42 -0.14 6.18
C THR A 117 -1.92 -1.11 5.10
N LEU A 118 -1.19 -1.28 4.01
CA LEU A 118 -1.48 -2.28 2.99
C LEU A 118 -1.42 -3.70 3.57
N ALA A 119 -0.44 -3.98 4.41
CA ALA A 119 -0.29 -5.25 5.14
C ALA A 119 -1.42 -5.52 6.15
N ALA A 120 -2.24 -4.52 6.51
CA ALA A 120 -3.45 -4.73 7.32
C ALA A 120 -4.61 -5.35 6.54
N ARG A 121 -4.62 -5.21 5.22
CA ARG A 121 -5.67 -5.73 4.33
C ARG A 121 -5.70 -7.27 4.33
N PRO A 122 -6.80 -7.92 3.90
CA PRO A 122 -6.87 -9.37 3.80
C PRO A 122 -5.94 -9.93 2.72
N ALA A 123 -5.55 -11.20 2.85
CA ALA A 123 -4.88 -11.94 1.81
C ALA A 123 -5.79 -12.09 0.57
N ILE A 124 -5.20 -12.16 -0.61
CA ILE A 124 -5.90 -12.36 -1.88
C ILE A 124 -5.75 -13.79 -2.40
N ALA A 125 -4.75 -14.53 -1.90
CA ALA A 125 -4.53 -15.94 -2.24
C ALA A 125 -4.01 -16.71 -1.02
N LYS A 126 -4.16 -18.05 -1.06
CA LYS A 126 -3.53 -18.95 -0.09
C LYS A 126 -2.04 -19.11 -0.41
N VAL A 127 -1.26 -19.39 0.62
CA VAL A 127 0.14 -19.79 0.44
C VAL A 127 0.15 -21.26 0.01
N PRO A 128 0.93 -21.64 -1.02
CA PRO A 128 1.18 -23.04 -1.33
C PRO A 128 1.79 -23.76 -0.13
N GLU A 129 1.43 -25.02 0.04
CA GLU A 129 2.00 -25.83 1.11
C GLU A 129 3.51 -25.96 0.90
N PRO A 130 4.33 -25.73 1.94
CA PRO A 130 5.78 -25.81 1.78
C PRO A 130 6.18 -27.28 1.56
N PRO A 131 7.19 -27.54 0.69
CA PRO A 131 7.80 -28.86 0.61
C PRO A 131 8.62 -29.15 1.90
N ASP A 132 9.04 -30.38 2.06
CA ASP A 132 9.69 -30.91 3.27
C ASP A 132 11.02 -30.25 3.71
N ASP A 133 11.56 -29.30 2.96
CA ASP A 133 12.74 -28.52 3.34
C ASP A 133 12.36 -27.08 3.75
N HIS A 134 12.36 -26.83 5.04
CA HIS A 134 11.62 -25.83 5.78
C HIS A 134 12.37 -24.53 6.12
N ALA A 135 13.35 -24.10 5.32
CA ALA A 135 14.04 -22.83 5.60
C ALA A 135 13.31 -21.60 5.03
N THR A 136 12.71 -21.76 3.87
CA THR A 136 11.98 -20.67 3.15
C THR A 136 10.70 -21.19 2.52
N LEU A 137 9.81 -20.27 2.13
CA LEU A 137 8.65 -20.57 1.29
C LEU A 137 9.11 -20.57 -0.18
N PRO A 138 9.35 -21.74 -0.82
CA PRO A 138 10.16 -21.84 -2.04
C PRO A 138 9.54 -21.14 -3.24
N HIS A 139 8.23 -21.05 -3.32
CA HIS A 139 7.51 -20.43 -4.42
C HIS A 139 7.09 -18.97 -4.16
N LEU A 140 7.41 -18.41 -2.98
CA LEU A 140 7.09 -17.05 -2.61
C LEU A 140 8.35 -16.20 -2.53
N ARG A 141 8.53 -15.36 -3.52
CA ARG A 141 9.67 -14.44 -3.62
C ARG A 141 9.20 -13.04 -3.98
N ALA A 142 9.90 -12.05 -3.46
CA ALA A 142 9.79 -10.66 -3.89
C ALA A 142 11.20 -10.10 -4.15
N ALA A 143 11.43 -9.47 -5.28
CA ALA A 143 12.75 -8.97 -5.70
C ALA A 143 13.87 -10.03 -5.56
N GLY A 144 13.60 -11.27 -5.89
CA GLY A 144 14.56 -12.38 -5.73
C GLY A 144 14.77 -12.85 -4.28
N LEU A 145 14.17 -12.22 -3.28
CA LEU A 145 14.25 -12.60 -1.87
C LEU A 145 13.15 -13.61 -1.52
N PRO A 146 13.48 -14.76 -0.94
CA PRO A 146 12.48 -15.71 -0.46
C PRO A 146 11.87 -15.20 0.86
N PHE A 147 10.60 -15.57 1.09
CA PHE A 147 9.99 -15.40 2.41
C PHE A 147 10.42 -16.54 3.35
N PRO A 148 10.66 -16.24 4.64
CA PRO A 148 11.07 -17.25 5.61
C PRO A 148 9.92 -18.20 5.95
N TYR A 149 10.23 -19.45 6.22
CA TYR A 149 9.35 -20.42 6.85
C TYR A 149 9.56 -20.40 8.36
N TRP A 150 8.53 -19.99 9.11
CA TRP A 150 8.63 -19.77 10.55
C TRP A 150 7.80 -20.76 11.36
N GLU A 151 7.12 -21.74 10.71
CA GLU A 151 6.19 -22.63 11.40
C GLU A 151 6.90 -23.53 12.40
N ASP A 152 7.92 -24.27 11.97
CA ASP A 152 8.59 -25.28 12.81
C ASP A 152 9.28 -24.67 14.02
N ARG A 153 9.97 -23.54 13.82
CA ARG A 153 10.76 -22.97 14.90
C ARG A 153 9.98 -22.04 15.81
N PHE A 154 9.04 -21.31 15.26
CA PHE A 154 8.34 -20.23 15.98
C PHE A 154 6.82 -20.41 16.03
N GLY A 155 6.28 -21.45 15.40
CA GLY A 155 4.85 -21.72 15.33
C GLY A 155 4.06 -20.72 14.44
N TRP A 156 4.73 -19.90 13.62
CA TRP A 156 4.08 -18.95 12.73
C TRP A 156 3.81 -19.57 11.36
N LYS A 157 2.60 -20.08 11.16
CA LYS A 157 2.14 -20.70 9.91
C LYS A 157 1.80 -19.66 8.87
N ALA A 158 2.37 -19.77 7.67
CA ALA A 158 2.01 -18.93 6.53
C ALA A 158 0.59 -19.29 6.05
N THR A 159 -0.30 -18.28 5.97
CA THR A 159 -1.74 -18.51 5.72
C THR A 159 -2.27 -17.81 4.48
N GLY A 160 -1.54 -16.87 3.93
CA GLY A 160 -2.00 -16.14 2.76
C GLY A 160 -0.95 -15.20 2.20
N VAL A 161 -1.16 -14.78 0.96
CA VAL A 161 -0.30 -13.84 0.25
C VAL A 161 -1.14 -12.73 -0.37
N ARG A 162 -0.53 -11.58 -0.53
CA ARG A 162 -1.08 -10.42 -1.21
C ARG A 162 0.01 -9.72 -2.00
N ASN A 163 -0.30 -9.33 -3.23
CA ASN A 163 0.52 -8.46 -4.05
C ASN A 163 -0.20 -7.14 -4.25
N ASP A 164 0.51 -6.04 -4.06
CA ASP A 164 0.02 -4.69 -4.31
C ASP A 164 1.03 -3.96 -5.20
N ASP A 165 0.55 -3.08 -6.07
CA ASP A 165 1.41 -2.14 -6.80
C ASP A 165 1.15 -0.74 -6.27
N VAL A 166 2.21 -0.07 -5.83
CA VAL A 166 2.14 1.29 -5.31
C VAL A 166 3.29 2.09 -5.90
N ASP A 167 2.98 3.13 -6.61
CA ASP A 167 3.94 4.00 -7.29
C ASP A 167 4.92 3.23 -8.19
N GLY A 168 4.41 2.17 -8.88
CA GLY A 168 5.21 1.31 -9.75
C GLY A 168 6.13 0.33 -9.00
N ARG A 169 5.93 0.15 -7.69
CA ARG A 169 6.62 -0.86 -6.88
C ARG A 169 5.70 -2.02 -6.58
N ALA A 170 6.07 -3.21 -7.01
CA ALA A 170 5.33 -4.44 -6.73
C ALA A 170 5.68 -4.94 -5.32
N LEU A 171 4.80 -4.70 -4.35
CA LEU A 171 4.93 -5.17 -2.98
C LEU A 171 4.35 -6.58 -2.86
N THR A 172 5.06 -7.47 -2.19
CA THR A 172 4.52 -8.77 -1.83
C THR A 172 4.44 -8.88 -0.30
N THR A 173 3.26 -9.25 0.20
CA THR A 173 3.01 -9.46 1.63
C THR A 173 2.62 -10.90 1.86
N VAL A 174 3.29 -11.58 2.80
CA VAL A 174 2.91 -12.89 3.30
C VAL A 174 2.35 -12.73 4.72
N PHE A 175 1.23 -13.37 4.96
CA PHE A 175 0.56 -13.37 6.26
C PHE A 175 0.86 -14.65 7.01
N TYR A 176 1.18 -14.50 8.30
CA TYR A 176 1.43 -15.63 9.20
C TYR A 176 0.46 -15.57 10.38
N ARG A 177 0.10 -16.74 10.88
CA ARG A 177 -0.74 -16.90 12.09
C ARG A 177 -0.06 -17.78 13.11
N ASN A 178 -0.21 -17.39 14.39
CA ASN A 178 0.16 -18.20 15.54
C ASN A 178 -0.80 -17.91 16.68
N GLN A 179 -1.43 -18.94 17.27
CA GLN A 179 -2.33 -18.84 18.43
C GLN A 179 -3.35 -17.69 18.31
N GLY A 180 -4.05 -17.61 17.18
CA GLY A 180 -5.06 -16.57 16.90
C GLY A 180 -4.50 -15.19 16.54
N ARG A 181 -3.22 -14.95 16.72
CA ARG A 181 -2.55 -13.69 16.31
C ARG A 181 -2.13 -13.74 14.86
N ARG A 182 -2.11 -12.58 14.22
CA ARG A 182 -1.70 -12.43 12.81
C ARG A 182 -0.57 -11.40 12.71
N ILE A 183 0.44 -11.74 11.94
CA ILE A 183 1.47 -10.81 11.47
C ILE A 183 1.51 -10.78 9.96
N ALA A 184 2.05 -9.71 9.41
CA ALA A 184 2.24 -9.54 7.98
C ALA A 184 3.70 -9.18 7.71
N TYR A 185 4.33 -9.89 6.79
CA TYR A 185 5.67 -9.60 6.33
C TYR A 185 5.62 -9.14 4.89
N THR A 186 6.01 -7.88 4.65
CA THR A 186 6.02 -7.25 3.33
C THR A 186 7.46 -7.01 2.89
N ILE A 187 7.79 -7.37 1.66
CA ILE A 187 9.03 -6.99 0.99
C ILE A 187 8.69 -5.92 -0.04
N VAL A 188 9.34 -4.77 0.08
CA VAL A 188 9.20 -3.63 -0.83
C VAL A 188 10.47 -3.50 -1.67
N PRO A 189 10.41 -3.80 -2.97
CA PRO A 189 11.53 -3.66 -3.88
C PRO A 189 12.01 -2.22 -4.05
N GLY A 190 13.27 -2.06 -4.46
CA GLY A 190 13.84 -0.76 -4.81
C GLY A 190 14.47 -0.04 -3.62
N THR A 191 14.60 1.28 -3.73
CA THR A 191 15.27 2.11 -2.72
C THR A 191 14.61 2.01 -1.35
N ARG A 192 15.43 2.16 -0.30
CA ARG A 192 14.97 2.19 1.09
C ARG A 192 13.79 3.14 1.27
N LEU A 193 12.73 2.67 1.93
CA LEU A 193 11.63 3.53 2.31
C LEU A 193 12.03 4.52 3.39
N PRO A 194 11.47 5.74 3.39
CA PRO A 194 11.56 6.65 4.53
C PRO A 194 11.08 5.96 5.80
N GLY A 195 11.87 6.06 6.87
CA GLY A 195 11.51 5.52 8.18
C GLY A 195 10.29 6.22 8.78
N ALA A 196 9.59 5.54 9.67
CA ALA A 196 8.53 6.18 10.45
C ALA A 196 9.14 7.25 11.39
N PRO A 197 8.52 8.43 11.53
CA PRO A 197 8.95 9.42 12.52
C PRO A 197 8.98 8.81 13.93
N GLY A 198 10.06 9.08 14.68
CA GLY A 198 10.22 8.57 16.04
C GLY A 198 10.49 7.06 16.15
N ALA A 199 10.81 6.38 15.05
CA ALA A 199 11.17 4.97 15.11
C ALA A 199 12.44 4.75 15.93
N GLU A 200 12.37 3.83 16.87
CA GLU A 200 13.52 3.37 17.66
C GLU A 200 14.46 2.54 16.78
N THR A 201 15.76 2.80 16.89
CA THR A 201 16.78 2.01 16.18
C THR A 201 17.35 0.97 17.12
N ILE A 202 17.18 -0.30 16.77
CA ILE A 202 17.62 -1.45 17.54
C ILE A 202 18.65 -2.22 16.72
N ARG A 203 19.77 -2.59 17.33
CA ARG A 203 20.75 -3.49 16.72
C ARG A 203 20.63 -4.87 17.34
N ARG A 204 20.31 -5.88 16.53
CA ARG A 204 20.15 -7.26 16.99
C ARG A 204 20.78 -8.23 15.98
N SER A 205 21.60 -9.15 16.45
CA SER A 205 22.31 -10.14 15.61
C SER A 205 23.06 -9.53 14.41
N GLY A 206 23.64 -8.32 14.59
CA GLY A 206 24.34 -7.59 13.53
C GLY A 206 23.45 -6.89 12.53
N ILE A 207 22.12 -6.98 12.67
CA ILE A 207 21.13 -6.31 11.81
C ILE A 207 20.63 -5.05 12.50
N VAL A 208 20.54 -3.95 11.75
CA VAL A 208 19.88 -2.72 12.19
C VAL A 208 18.42 -2.80 11.84
N VAL A 209 17.59 -2.72 12.87
CA VAL A 209 16.13 -2.80 12.79
C VAL A 209 15.56 -1.49 13.32
N HIS A 210 14.52 -0.98 12.70
CA HIS A 210 13.76 0.19 13.19
C HIS A 210 12.40 -0.28 13.66
N ALA A 211 12.02 0.06 14.88
CA ALA A 211 10.74 -0.28 15.48
C ALA A 211 9.90 0.98 15.69
N SER A 212 8.63 0.91 15.36
CA SER A 212 7.64 1.96 15.58
C SER A 212 6.28 1.36 15.90
N THR A 213 5.35 2.20 16.35
CA THR A 213 3.97 1.80 16.58
C THR A 213 3.05 2.77 15.85
N ASP A 214 2.12 2.24 15.08
CA ASP A 214 1.03 3.00 14.46
C ASP A 214 -0.31 2.33 14.76
N ASN A 215 -1.29 3.09 15.30
CA ASN A 215 -2.63 2.60 15.64
C ASN A 215 -2.63 1.25 16.40
N ARG A 216 -1.79 1.12 17.43
CA ARG A 216 -1.54 -0.11 18.22
C ARG A 216 -0.95 -1.28 17.42
N ARG A 217 -0.52 -1.06 16.20
CA ARG A 217 0.21 -2.01 15.37
C ARG A 217 1.71 -1.79 15.56
N LEU A 218 2.42 -2.78 16.00
CA LEU A 218 3.88 -2.77 16.00
C LEU A 218 4.38 -2.96 14.56
N ILE A 219 5.37 -2.17 14.19
CA ILE A 219 6.00 -2.19 12.88
C ILE A 219 7.50 -2.28 13.09
N VAL A 220 8.11 -3.28 12.48
CA VAL A 220 9.56 -3.52 12.51
C VAL A 220 10.07 -3.51 11.08
N THR A 221 11.10 -2.71 10.80
CA THR A 221 11.66 -2.57 9.45
C THR A 221 13.16 -2.75 9.43
N TRP A 222 13.66 -3.38 8.38
CA TRP A 222 15.08 -3.55 8.12
C TRP A 222 15.36 -3.68 6.62
N LEU A 223 16.62 -3.74 6.25
CA LEU A 223 17.03 -3.96 4.87
C LEU A 223 17.50 -5.39 4.63
N ARG A 224 17.08 -5.98 3.52
CA ARG A 224 17.62 -7.21 2.95
C ARG A 224 18.06 -6.95 1.52
N ARG A 225 19.36 -7.09 1.24
CA ARG A 225 19.95 -6.80 -0.09
C ARG A 225 19.46 -5.46 -0.67
N GLY A 226 19.37 -4.41 0.15
CA GLY A 226 18.93 -3.09 -0.26
C GLY A 226 17.40 -2.89 -0.35
N HIS A 227 16.59 -3.94 -0.23
CA HIS A 227 15.12 -3.84 -0.23
C HIS A 227 14.58 -3.65 1.19
N THR A 228 13.52 -2.85 1.33
CA THR A 228 12.88 -2.64 2.63
C THR A 228 11.98 -3.81 2.98
N CYS A 229 12.23 -4.42 4.14
CA CYS A 229 11.38 -5.41 4.75
C CYS A 229 10.56 -4.77 5.86
N VAL A 230 9.25 -5.04 5.90
CA VAL A 230 8.31 -4.53 6.89
C VAL A 230 7.58 -5.70 7.52
N LEU A 231 7.76 -5.90 8.81
CA LEU A 231 7.04 -6.90 9.60
C LEU A 231 6.10 -6.18 10.56
N SER A 232 4.82 -6.46 10.52
CA SER A 232 3.85 -5.76 11.35
C SER A 232 2.80 -6.69 11.96
N GLY A 233 2.31 -6.34 13.15
CA GLY A 233 1.28 -7.10 13.85
C GLY A 233 0.62 -6.31 14.97
N THR A 234 -0.60 -6.69 15.33
CA THR A 234 -1.34 -6.15 16.49
C THR A 234 -1.45 -7.23 17.56
N GLY A 235 -1.24 -6.85 18.83
CA GLY A 235 -1.28 -7.80 19.95
C GLY A 235 -0.10 -8.79 19.98
N VAL A 236 1.00 -8.47 19.28
CA VAL A 236 2.23 -9.25 19.26
C VAL A 236 3.31 -8.49 20.03
N ARG A 237 4.21 -9.19 20.71
CA ARG A 237 5.32 -8.55 21.44
C ARG A 237 6.40 -8.09 20.46
N LEU A 238 7.06 -6.97 20.79
CA LEU A 238 8.18 -6.45 20.00
C LEU A 238 9.30 -7.47 19.87
N ASP A 239 9.69 -8.12 20.98
CA ASP A 239 10.74 -9.16 20.96
C ASP A 239 10.46 -10.28 19.96
N THR A 240 9.18 -10.71 19.85
CA THR A 240 8.78 -11.72 18.87
C THR A 240 9.03 -11.23 17.44
N LEU A 241 8.62 -9.99 17.12
CA LEU A 241 8.86 -9.42 15.79
C LEU A 241 10.35 -9.25 15.50
N LEU A 242 11.14 -8.83 16.50
CA LEU A 242 12.59 -8.72 16.36
C LEU A 242 13.25 -10.07 16.13
N GLU A 243 12.82 -11.11 16.84
CA GLU A 243 13.35 -12.48 16.68
C GLU A 243 13.09 -13.00 15.25
N LEU A 244 11.88 -12.84 14.77
CA LEU A 244 11.50 -13.21 13.41
C LEU A 244 12.25 -12.39 12.35
N ALA A 245 12.41 -11.08 12.57
CA ALA A 245 13.12 -10.19 11.65
C ALA A 245 14.58 -10.57 11.46
N VAL A 246 15.29 -10.98 12.51
CA VAL A 246 16.72 -11.29 12.45
C VAL A 246 17.03 -12.77 12.20
N TRP A 247 16.02 -13.61 12.06
CA TRP A 247 16.22 -15.04 11.84
C TRP A 247 16.77 -15.34 10.44
N ARG A 248 17.90 -16.03 10.38
CA ARG A 248 18.63 -16.31 9.14
C ARG A 248 18.54 -17.76 8.67
N SER A 249 17.99 -18.67 9.50
CA SER A 249 17.94 -20.10 9.15
C SER A 249 19.27 -20.62 8.58
N HIS A 250 20.36 -20.48 9.35
CA HIS A 250 21.71 -20.92 8.93
C HIS A 250 22.17 -20.36 7.55
N GLY A 251 21.71 -19.13 7.19
CA GLY A 251 22.06 -18.47 5.93
C GLY A 251 21.06 -18.66 4.80
N ALA A 252 20.05 -19.52 4.94
CA ALA A 252 19.02 -19.72 3.91
C ALA A 252 18.14 -18.47 3.68
N VAL A 253 18.05 -17.59 4.67
CA VAL A 253 17.38 -16.27 4.54
C VAL A 253 18.45 -15.20 4.35
N PRO A 254 18.68 -14.69 3.14
CA PRO A 254 19.74 -13.72 2.85
C PRO A 254 19.40 -12.33 3.41
N TYR A 255 20.41 -11.59 3.85
CA TYR A 255 20.33 -10.21 4.37
C TYR A 255 21.24 -9.27 3.61
#